data_d32507d6ee27bbe833be43a76dc331f2
#
_entry.id   d32507d6ee27bbe833be43a76dc331f2
#
_cell.length_a   1.000
_cell.length_b   1.000
_cell.length_c   1.000
_cell.angle_alpha   90.00
_cell.angle_beta   90.00
_cell.angle_gamma   90.00
#
_symmetry.space_group_name_H-M   'P 1'
#
loop_
_entity.id
_entity.type
_entity.pdbx_description
1 polymer ?
#
loop_
_entity_poly.entity_id
_entity_poly.type
_entity_poly.pdbx_seq_one_letter_code
_entity_poly.pdbx_strand_id
1 'polypeptide(L)'
;LYDPTDLRSVCQRMDYNTIGSTQMAITKDAIPGAFASTAEGSSVANTAYTTSEFTLSVSKYARAYELTDLVGISGSPIDLDRIVQNLTAGVSLTMTDLICALFGSLGTSSGTSGVNLSVDDIYDAQFKLNLAANTGPYTCVLAPVQMNDFRSSLRSETGAIQFEAASADMLATKGPGFQGTWNGIQFYQSDSVVTNGGNREGA
;
A
#
# COMPACT_ATOMS: atom_id res chain seq x y z
N LEU A 1 -12.01 5.78 -20.13
CA LEU A 1 -12.08 4.70 -19.13
C LEU A 1 -11.09 5.05 -18.03
N TYR A 2 -11.57 5.26 -16.81
CA TYR A 2 -10.73 5.41 -15.65
C TYR A 2 -10.18 4.02 -15.29
N ASP A 3 -8.86 3.86 -15.32
CA ASP A 3 -8.18 2.64 -14.91
C ASP A 3 -7.55 2.91 -13.53
N PRO A 4 -8.23 2.52 -12.45
CA PRO A 4 -7.73 2.81 -11.11
C PRO A 4 -6.48 1.97 -10.84
N THR A 5 -5.49 2.60 -10.23
CA THR A 5 -4.29 1.91 -9.73
C THR A 5 -4.70 0.81 -8.76
N ASP A 6 -4.28 -0.42 -9.02
CA ASP A 6 -4.58 -1.55 -8.14
C ASP A 6 -3.40 -1.80 -7.19
N LEU A 7 -3.54 -1.38 -5.94
CA LEU A 7 -2.53 -1.56 -4.90
C LEU A 7 -2.57 -2.93 -4.21
N ARG A 8 -3.47 -3.84 -4.60
CA ARG A 8 -3.55 -5.18 -4.00
C ARG A 8 -2.26 -5.99 -4.21
N SER A 9 -1.54 -5.73 -5.29
CA SER A 9 -0.25 -6.38 -5.58
C SER A 9 0.87 -6.00 -4.59
N VAL A 10 0.71 -4.88 -3.89
CA VAL A 10 1.67 -4.38 -2.88
C VAL A 10 1.40 -4.98 -1.50
N CYS A 11 0.17 -5.46 -1.27
CA CYS A 11 -0.25 -6.01 0.01
C CYS A 11 -0.03 -7.52 0.08
N GLN A 12 0.28 -8.02 1.28
CA GLN A 12 0.29 -9.46 1.52
C GLN A 12 -1.14 -9.99 1.49
N ARG A 13 -1.40 -10.93 0.58
CA ARG A 13 -2.70 -11.61 0.50
C ARG A 13 -2.78 -12.72 1.55
N MET A 14 -3.86 -12.71 2.31
CA MET A 14 -4.24 -13.80 3.21
C MET A 14 -5.62 -14.34 2.80
N ASP A 15 -5.70 -15.62 2.48
CA ASP A 15 -6.97 -16.26 2.15
C ASP A 15 -7.67 -16.70 3.44
N TYR A 16 -8.85 -16.14 3.68
CA TYR A 16 -9.67 -16.42 4.84
C TYR A 16 -10.82 -17.35 4.43
N ASN A 17 -10.76 -18.58 4.91
CA ASN A 17 -11.78 -19.59 4.61
C ASN A 17 -12.41 -20.14 5.90
N THR A 18 -13.01 -19.26 6.72
CA THR A 18 -13.72 -19.70 7.93
C THR A 18 -15.21 -19.46 7.75
N ILE A 19 -15.97 -20.54 7.69
CA ILE A 19 -17.42 -20.50 7.58
C ILE A 19 -18.00 -19.96 8.91
N GLY A 20 -18.68 -18.81 8.83
CA GLY A 20 -19.51 -18.30 9.94
C GLY A 20 -18.88 -17.25 10.86
N SER A 21 -17.66 -16.75 10.59
CA SER A 21 -17.08 -15.64 11.33
C SER A 21 -16.72 -14.47 10.42
N THR A 22 -16.95 -13.24 10.87
CA THR A 22 -16.50 -11.99 10.22
C THR A 22 -15.16 -11.50 10.78
N GLN A 23 -14.57 -12.24 11.72
CA GLN A 23 -13.33 -11.88 12.38
C GLN A 23 -12.32 -13.01 12.26
N MET A 24 -11.07 -12.64 12.01
CA MET A 24 -9.92 -13.54 11.98
C MET A 24 -8.88 -13.06 12.99
N ALA A 25 -8.52 -13.91 13.94
CA ALA A 25 -7.39 -13.66 14.83
C ALA A 25 -6.09 -14.10 14.12
N ILE A 26 -5.12 -13.19 14.07
CA ILE A 26 -3.78 -13.48 13.54
C ILE A 26 -2.80 -13.41 14.71
N THR A 27 -2.09 -14.50 14.93
CA THR A 27 -1.06 -14.59 15.95
C THR A 27 0.25 -14.01 15.42
N LYS A 28 0.81 -13.08 16.16
CA LYS A 28 2.15 -12.55 15.91
C LYS A 28 3.08 -13.15 16.96
N ASP A 29 4.04 -13.93 16.50
CA ASP A 29 5.06 -14.52 17.34
C ASP A 29 6.14 -13.48 17.69
N ALA A 30 6.54 -13.47 18.95
CA ALA A 30 7.70 -12.67 19.37
C ALA A 30 8.99 -13.35 18.86
N ILE A 31 9.81 -12.60 18.15
CA ILE A 31 11.16 -13.07 17.80
C ILE A 31 11.96 -13.15 19.10
N PRO A 32 12.52 -14.33 19.46
CA PRO A 32 13.35 -14.44 20.65
C PRO A 32 14.56 -13.51 20.51
N GLY A 33 14.95 -12.90 21.62
CA GLY A 33 16.16 -12.09 21.69
C GLY A 33 17.43 -12.91 21.39
N ALA A 34 18.57 -12.25 21.31
CA ALA A 34 19.84 -12.93 21.11
C ALA A 34 20.10 -13.99 22.19
N PHE A 35 20.58 -15.15 21.76
CA PHE A 35 20.94 -16.21 22.71
C PHE A 35 22.19 -15.80 23.49
N ALA A 36 22.13 -15.97 24.82
CA ALA A 36 23.27 -15.73 25.68
C ALA A 36 24.19 -16.98 25.73
N SER A 37 25.49 -16.73 25.82
CA SER A 37 26.46 -17.81 26.09
C SER A 37 26.22 -18.39 27.49
N THR A 38 26.10 -19.72 27.57
CA THR A 38 25.92 -20.43 28.83
C THR A 38 27.15 -21.29 29.08
N ALA A 39 27.70 -21.22 30.29
CA ALA A 39 28.87 -22.03 30.67
C ALA A 39 28.48 -23.53 30.75
N GLU A 40 29.44 -24.40 30.43
CA GLU A 40 29.26 -25.83 30.51
C GLU A 40 28.85 -26.24 31.94
N GLY A 41 27.81 -27.06 32.05
CA GLY A 41 27.27 -27.49 33.33
C GLY A 41 26.28 -26.54 34.03
N SER A 42 26.02 -25.35 33.44
CA SER A 42 25.01 -24.43 33.96
C SER A 42 23.63 -24.74 33.38
N SER A 43 22.57 -24.59 34.17
CA SER A 43 21.20 -24.74 33.70
C SER A 43 20.79 -23.51 32.86
N VAL A 44 20.15 -23.74 31.72
CA VAL A 44 19.55 -22.66 30.89
C VAL A 44 18.22 -22.26 31.53
N ALA A 45 18.05 -20.94 31.77
CA ALA A 45 16.78 -20.43 32.25
C ALA A 45 15.70 -20.55 31.15
N ASN A 46 14.56 -21.13 31.52
CA ASN A 46 13.40 -21.22 30.62
C ASN A 46 12.76 -19.83 30.50
N THR A 47 12.63 -19.33 29.29
CA THR A 47 11.88 -18.12 28.97
C THR A 47 10.53 -18.52 28.39
N ALA A 48 9.44 -17.96 28.91
CA ALA A 48 8.12 -18.20 28.36
C ALA A 48 8.03 -17.66 26.94
N TYR A 49 7.53 -18.48 26.01
CA TYR A 49 7.20 -18.03 24.66
C TYR A 49 5.96 -17.16 24.70
N THR A 50 6.07 -15.93 24.22
CA THR A 50 4.94 -14.98 24.21
C THR A 50 4.46 -14.75 22.81
N THR A 51 3.14 -14.83 22.62
CA THR A 51 2.45 -14.49 21.37
C THR A 51 1.54 -13.30 21.63
N SER A 52 1.38 -12.46 20.63
CA SER A 52 0.36 -11.42 20.61
C SER A 52 -0.63 -11.71 19.47
N GLU A 53 -1.91 -11.44 19.70
CA GLU A 53 -2.95 -11.63 18.72
C GLU A 53 -3.50 -10.27 18.28
N PHE A 54 -3.78 -10.13 16.99
CA PHE A 54 -4.57 -9.03 16.48
C PHE A 54 -5.72 -9.57 15.63
N THR A 55 -6.84 -8.89 15.70
CA THR A 55 -8.07 -9.32 15.03
C THR A 55 -8.29 -8.49 13.78
N LEU A 56 -8.41 -9.16 12.64
CA LEU A 56 -8.88 -8.57 11.39
C LEU A 56 -10.38 -8.77 11.27
N SER A 57 -11.10 -7.68 10.96
CA SER A 57 -12.54 -7.72 10.69
C SER A 57 -12.79 -7.62 9.20
N VAL A 58 -13.64 -8.51 8.67
CA VAL A 58 -14.04 -8.52 7.27
C VAL A 58 -15.35 -7.77 7.10
N SER A 59 -15.37 -6.78 6.20
CA SER A 59 -16.55 -6.00 5.85
C SER A 59 -16.99 -6.31 4.42
N LYS A 60 -18.30 -6.37 4.20
CA LYS A 60 -18.86 -6.55 2.86
C LYS A 60 -19.11 -5.20 2.20
N TYR A 61 -18.52 -4.99 1.03
CA TYR A 61 -18.80 -3.85 0.17
C TYR A 61 -19.61 -4.30 -1.03
N ALA A 62 -20.73 -3.64 -1.30
CA ALA A 62 -21.61 -3.97 -2.41
C ALA A 62 -22.18 -2.69 -3.03
N ARG A 63 -22.36 -2.70 -4.35
CA ARG A 63 -23.07 -1.65 -5.09
C ARG A 63 -23.98 -2.32 -6.12
N ALA A 64 -25.19 -1.79 -6.28
CA ALA A 64 -26.15 -2.25 -7.28
C ALA A 64 -26.62 -1.04 -8.10
N TYR A 65 -26.89 -1.27 -9.38
CA TYR A 65 -27.58 -0.34 -10.25
C TYR A 65 -28.95 -0.93 -10.62
N GLU A 66 -29.97 -0.09 -10.53
CA GLU A 66 -31.31 -0.42 -10.99
C GLU A 66 -31.54 0.27 -12.36
N LEU A 67 -31.91 -0.51 -13.35
CA LEU A 67 -32.24 -0.04 -14.68
C LEU A 67 -33.75 -0.16 -14.85
N THR A 68 -34.42 0.95 -15.08
CA THR A 68 -35.85 0.98 -15.34
C THR A 68 -36.17 0.68 -16.79
N ASP A 69 -37.28 -0.01 -17.07
CA ASP A 69 -37.74 -0.33 -18.42
C ASP A 69 -37.92 0.91 -19.29
N LEU A 70 -38.26 2.06 -18.68
CA LEU A 70 -38.41 3.32 -19.35
C LEU A 70 -37.13 3.78 -20.06
N VAL A 71 -35.95 3.50 -19.49
CA VAL A 71 -34.66 3.83 -20.09
C VAL A 71 -34.40 2.99 -21.33
N GLY A 72 -34.81 1.71 -21.30
CA GLY A 72 -34.75 0.82 -22.47
C GLY A 72 -35.67 1.25 -23.60
N ILE A 73 -36.86 1.78 -23.29
CA ILE A 73 -37.86 2.24 -24.26
C ILE A 73 -37.50 3.62 -24.85
N SER A 74 -36.83 4.48 -24.08
CA SER A 74 -36.47 5.86 -24.53
C SER A 74 -35.39 5.92 -25.61
N GLY A 75 -34.89 4.78 -26.08
CA GLY A 75 -33.90 4.72 -27.16
C GLY A 75 -32.49 5.15 -26.77
N SER A 76 -32.23 5.35 -25.48
CA SER A 76 -30.88 5.56 -24.99
C SER A 76 -30.09 4.26 -25.07
N PRO A 77 -28.96 4.20 -25.78
CA PRO A 77 -28.18 2.97 -25.87
C PRO A 77 -27.58 2.67 -24.50
N ILE A 78 -28.17 1.71 -23.78
CA ILE A 78 -27.60 1.19 -22.54
C ILE A 78 -26.62 0.10 -22.92
N ASP A 79 -25.34 0.39 -22.71
CA ASP A 79 -24.28 -0.60 -22.85
C ASP A 79 -24.09 -1.33 -21.50
N LEU A 80 -24.67 -2.51 -21.39
CA LEU A 80 -24.55 -3.36 -20.19
C LEU A 80 -23.10 -3.74 -19.93
N ASP A 81 -22.31 -4.00 -20.94
CA ASP A 81 -20.89 -4.35 -20.80
C ASP A 81 -20.11 -3.18 -20.20
N ARG A 82 -20.44 -1.96 -20.61
CA ARG A 82 -19.84 -0.76 -20.02
C ARG A 82 -20.22 -0.57 -18.55
N ILE A 83 -21.46 -0.90 -18.18
CA ILE A 83 -21.89 -0.85 -16.77
C ILE A 83 -21.11 -1.86 -15.94
N VAL A 84 -20.92 -3.08 -16.44
CA VAL A 84 -20.15 -4.13 -15.75
C VAL A 84 -18.68 -3.72 -15.62
N GLN A 85 -18.07 -3.15 -16.67
CA GLN A 85 -16.71 -2.61 -16.62
C GLN A 85 -16.57 -1.51 -15.56
N ASN A 86 -17.53 -0.58 -15.51
CA ASN A 86 -17.53 0.49 -14.50
C ASN A 86 -17.71 -0.05 -13.09
N LEU A 87 -18.51 -1.07 -12.87
CA LEU A 87 -18.65 -1.75 -11.57
C LEU A 87 -17.34 -2.42 -11.15
N THR A 88 -16.68 -3.10 -12.07
CA THR A 88 -15.38 -3.76 -11.82
C THR A 88 -14.31 -2.73 -11.47
N ALA A 89 -14.23 -1.62 -12.22
CA ALA A 89 -13.34 -0.51 -11.91
C ALA A 89 -13.65 0.11 -10.54
N GLY A 90 -14.94 0.23 -10.18
CA GLY A 90 -15.38 0.71 -8.87
C GLY A 90 -14.94 -0.19 -7.70
N VAL A 91 -14.90 -1.51 -7.91
CA VAL A 91 -14.38 -2.46 -6.89
C VAL A 91 -12.88 -2.23 -6.68
N SER A 92 -12.09 -2.14 -7.75
CA SER A 92 -10.65 -1.88 -7.66
C SER A 92 -10.36 -0.53 -7.00
N LEU A 93 -11.12 0.51 -7.33
CA LEU A 93 -11.00 1.82 -6.69
C LEU A 93 -11.30 1.74 -5.20
N THR A 94 -12.38 1.08 -4.80
CA THR A 94 -12.73 0.92 -3.37
C THR A 94 -11.62 0.20 -2.60
N MET A 95 -11.03 -0.85 -3.18
CA MET A 95 -9.91 -1.56 -2.55
C MET A 95 -8.68 -0.66 -2.39
N THR A 96 -8.35 0.12 -3.41
CA THR A 96 -7.24 1.07 -3.36
C THR A 96 -7.47 2.16 -2.31
N ASP A 97 -8.69 2.72 -2.24
CA ASP A 97 -9.08 3.71 -1.23
C ASP A 97 -8.94 3.17 0.20
N LEU A 98 -9.37 1.92 0.43
CA LEU A 98 -9.25 1.27 1.73
C LEU A 98 -7.78 1.04 2.13
N ILE A 99 -6.92 0.67 1.19
CA ILE A 99 -5.48 0.52 1.44
C ILE A 99 -4.87 1.88 1.78
N CYS A 100 -5.14 2.91 0.98
CA CYS A 100 -4.61 4.25 1.21
C CYS A 100 -5.12 4.87 2.52
N ALA A 101 -6.34 4.56 2.95
CA ALA A 101 -6.87 5.04 4.23
C ALA A 101 -6.11 4.50 5.45
N LEU A 102 -5.37 3.41 5.30
CA LEU A 102 -4.53 2.86 6.38
C LEU A 102 -3.21 3.60 6.56
N PHE A 103 -2.75 4.38 5.57
CA PHE A 103 -1.45 5.05 5.63
C PHE A 103 -1.34 6.01 6.81
N GLY A 104 -2.41 6.78 7.11
CA GLY A 104 -2.45 7.68 8.26
C GLY A 104 -2.37 7.00 9.63
N SER A 105 -2.54 5.67 9.69
CA SER A 105 -2.42 4.87 10.92
C SER A 105 -1.02 4.26 11.11
N LEU A 106 -0.10 4.44 10.16
CA LEU A 106 1.27 3.96 10.27
C LEU A 106 2.00 4.72 11.38
N GLY A 107 2.70 3.98 12.22
CA GLY A 107 3.30 4.52 13.46
C GLY A 107 4.54 5.40 13.27
N THR A 108 5.10 5.48 12.05
CA THR A 108 6.32 6.24 11.75
C THR A 108 6.07 7.16 10.58
N SER A 109 6.42 8.43 10.72
CA SER A 109 6.30 9.42 9.66
C SER A 109 7.68 9.96 9.25
N SER A 110 7.80 10.35 7.97
CA SER A 110 8.94 11.08 7.41
C SER A 110 8.41 12.28 6.62
N GLY A 111 9.24 13.31 6.48
CA GLY A 111 8.86 14.58 5.87
C GLY A 111 8.18 15.54 6.83
N THR A 112 7.95 16.75 6.36
CA THR A 112 7.35 17.84 7.14
C THR A 112 6.03 18.28 6.51
N SER A 113 4.99 18.41 7.32
CA SER A 113 3.68 18.90 6.91
C SER A 113 3.77 20.27 6.21
N GLY A 114 3.16 20.41 5.03
CA GLY A 114 3.16 21.64 4.25
C GLY A 114 4.42 21.91 3.45
N VAL A 115 5.39 20.99 3.45
CA VAL A 115 6.61 21.05 2.65
C VAL A 115 6.55 20.02 1.52
N ASN A 116 7.12 20.36 0.37
CA ASN A 116 7.20 19.45 -0.78
C ASN A 116 8.08 18.25 -0.44
N LEU A 117 7.69 17.07 -0.91
CA LEU A 117 8.44 15.84 -0.71
C LEU A 117 9.80 15.92 -1.38
N SER A 118 10.87 15.66 -0.62
CA SER A 118 12.25 15.67 -1.08
C SER A 118 12.83 14.25 -1.18
N VAL A 119 13.98 14.16 -1.82
CA VAL A 119 14.79 12.92 -1.87
C VAL A 119 15.24 12.53 -0.46
N ASP A 120 15.60 13.50 0.37
CA ASP A 120 16.05 13.27 1.76
C ASP A 120 14.94 12.66 2.62
N ASP A 121 13.68 13.05 2.40
CA ASP A 121 12.54 12.45 3.13
C ASP A 121 12.39 10.96 2.83
N ILE A 122 12.64 10.54 1.60
CA ILE A 122 12.61 9.12 1.22
C ILE A 122 13.80 8.35 1.84
N TYR A 123 14.98 8.94 1.85
CA TYR A 123 16.14 8.35 2.56
C TYR A 123 15.89 8.23 4.06
N ASP A 124 15.30 9.25 4.69
CA ASP A 124 14.93 9.22 6.12
C ASP A 124 13.90 8.14 6.41
N ALA A 125 12.88 7.99 5.55
CA ALA A 125 11.90 6.92 5.67
C ALA A 125 12.57 5.54 5.57
N GLN A 126 13.42 5.32 4.57
CA GLN A 126 14.18 4.08 4.41
C GLN A 126 15.08 3.80 5.62
N PHE A 127 15.76 4.82 6.13
CA PHE A 127 16.61 4.71 7.32
C PHE A 127 15.80 4.29 8.54
N LYS A 128 14.63 4.89 8.77
CA LYS A 128 13.73 4.53 9.88
C LYS A 128 13.24 3.09 9.79
N LEU A 129 12.90 2.62 8.57
CA LEU A 129 12.52 1.23 8.34
C LEU A 129 13.68 0.27 8.61
N ASN A 130 14.90 0.60 8.19
CA ASN A 130 16.09 -0.20 8.47
C ASN A 130 16.39 -0.29 9.98
N LEU A 131 16.23 0.81 10.72
CA LEU A 131 16.36 0.81 12.18
C LEU A 131 15.33 -0.10 12.85
N ALA A 132 14.15 -0.25 12.28
CA ALA A 132 13.12 -1.17 12.74
C ALA A 132 13.36 -2.63 12.30
N ALA A 133 14.57 -2.95 11.84
CA ALA A 133 15.00 -4.26 11.36
C ALA A 133 14.23 -4.79 10.12
N ASN A 134 13.61 -3.90 9.36
CA ASN A 134 13.04 -4.22 8.05
C ASN A 134 14.11 -4.03 6.97
N THR A 135 14.40 -5.08 6.20
CA THR A 135 15.49 -5.07 5.21
C THR A 135 15.03 -5.01 3.75
N GLY A 136 13.76 -4.68 3.49
CA GLY A 136 13.19 -4.61 2.15
C GLY A 136 12.82 -5.97 1.54
N PRO A 137 12.32 -6.03 0.32
CA PRO A 137 12.16 -4.91 -0.62
C PRO A 137 11.13 -3.87 -0.16
N TYR A 138 11.39 -2.59 -0.46
CA TYR A 138 10.50 -1.50 -0.09
C TYR A 138 9.60 -1.10 -1.24
N THR A 139 8.39 -0.69 -0.89
CA THR A 139 7.43 -0.11 -1.83
C THR A 139 6.98 1.25 -1.29
N CYS A 140 6.96 2.25 -2.14
CA CYS A 140 6.51 3.59 -1.83
C CYS A 140 5.28 3.94 -2.67
N VAL A 141 4.20 4.34 -2.01
CA VAL A 141 2.95 4.76 -2.67
C VAL A 141 2.76 6.25 -2.47
N LEU A 142 2.74 7.01 -3.55
CA LEU A 142 2.68 8.47 -3.53
C LEU A 142 1.46 9.00 -4.29
N ALA A 143 0.95 10.16 -3.85
CA ALA A 143 0.04 10.95 -4.67
C ALA A 143 0.76 11.52 -5.90
N PRO A 144 0.07 11.84 -6.99
CA PRO A 144 0.66 12.45 -8.19
C PRO A 144 1.48 13.71 -7.89
N VAL A 145 1.00 14.55 -6.97
CA VAL A 145 1.71 15.77 -6.55
C VAL A 145 3.02 15.41 -5.87
N GLN A 146 3.01 14.50 -4.90
CA GLN A 146 4.20 14.04 -4.19
C GLN A 146 5.22 13.39 -5.14
N MET A 147 4.74 12.60 -6.12
CA MET A 147 5.61 12.00 -7.14
C MET A 147 6.27 13.06 -8.03
N ASN A 148 5.56 14.14 -8.36
CA ASN A 148 6.12 15.27 -9.10
C ASN A 148 7.16 16.02 -8.27
N ASP A 149 6.90 16.28 -6.99
CA ASP A 149 7.83 16.95 -6.07
C ASP A 149 9.10 16.13 -5.89
N PHE A 150 8.98 14.83 -5.66
CA PHE A 150 10.11 13.90 -5.59
C PHE A 150 10.96 13.93 -6.86
N ARG A 151 10.34 13.84 -8.04
CA ARG A 151 11.06 13.92 -9.33
C ARG A 151 11.72 15.29 -9.55
N SER A 152 11.12 16.36 -9.06
CA SER A 152 11.68 17.70 -9.13
C SER A 152 12.89 17.82 -8.20
N SER A 153 12.81 17.34 -6.97
CA SER A 153 13.91 17.27 -6.02
C SER A 153 15.08 16.45 -6.60
N LEU A 154 14.79 15.27 -7.17
CA LEU A 154 15.79 14.39 -7.75
C LEU A 154 16.58 15.05 -8.91
N ARG A 155 15.93 15.91 -9.72
CA ARG A 155 16.60 16.66 -10.80
C ARG A 155 17.52 17.75 -10.27
N SER A 156 17.23 18.31 -9.09
CA SER A 156 18.03 19.38 -8.48
C SER A 156 19.23 18.84 -7.72
N GLU A 157 19.24 17.56 -7.34
CA GLU A 157 20.32 16.92 -6.62
C GLU A 157 21.51 16.59 -7.54
N THR A 158 22.69 17.09 -7.17
CA THR A 158 23.93 16.78 -7.89
C THR A 158 24.45 15.40 -7.45
N GLY A 159 24.57 14.47 -8.41
CA GLY A 159 25.06 13.11 -8.13
C GLY A 159 23.99 12.14 -7.62
N ALA A 160 22.71 12.51 -7.67
CA ALA A 160 21.62 11.61 -7.31
C ALA A 160 21.56 10.40 -8.24
N ILE A 161 21.18 9.26 -7.67
CA ILE A 161 20.89 8.03 -8.42
C ILE A 161 19.73 8.33 -9.38
N GLN A 162 19.86 7.92 -10.64
CA GLN A 162 18.81 8.13 -11.62
C GLN A 162 17.56 7.29 -11.30
N PHE A 163 16.41 7.88 -11.55
CA PHE A 163 15.13 7.18 -11.48
C PHE A 163 14.97 6.30 -12.71
N GLU A 164 14.80 5.01 -12.50
CA GLU A 164 14.47 4.05 -13.56
C GLU A 164 12.96 4.05 -13.79
N ALA A 165 12.54 4.70 -14.88
CA ALA A 165 11.13 4.72 -15.27
C ALA A 165 10.64 3.30 -15.62
N ALA A 166 9.36 3.04 -15.35
CA ALA A 166 8.73 1.77 -15.65
C ALA A 166 8.80 1.46 -17.15
N SER A 167 9.31 0.28 -17.50
CA SER A 167 9.23 -0.25 -18.85
C SER A 167 7.84 -0.83 -19.14
N ALA A 168 7.51 -1.06 -20.42
CA ALA A 168 6.23 -1.66 -20.80
C ALA A 168 6.00 -3.03 -20.16
N ASP A 169 7.05 -3.86 -20.05
CA ASP A 169 7.00 -5.18 -19.41
C ASP A 169 6.76 -5.08 -17.90
N MET A 170 7.36 -4.08 -17.25
CA MET A 170 7.12 -3.81 -15.84
C MET A 170 5.69 -3.35 -15.59
N LEU A 171 5.15 -2.50 -16.44
CA LEU A 171 3.75 -2.06 -16.36
C LEU A 171 2.77 -3.21 -16.56
N ALA A 172 3.05 -4.13 -17.48
CA ALA A 172 2.24 -5.32 -17.70
C ALA A 172 2.22 -6.25 -16.48
N THR A 173 3.34 -6.34 -15.75
CA THR A 173 3.49 -7.24 -14.59
C THR A 173 2.99 -6.61 -13.29
N LYS A 174 3.28 -5.32 -13.08
CA LYS A 174 3.04 -4.60 -11.81
C LYS A 174 1.80 -3.71 -11.81
N GLY A 175 1.20 -3.53 -12.96
CA GLY A 175 -0.02 -2.74 -13.14
C GLY A 175 0.22 -1.26 -13.44
N PRO A 176 -0.83 -0.53 -13.82
CA PRO A 176 -0.75 0.83 -14.38
C PRO A 176 -0.26 1.91 -13.41
N GLY A 177 -0.38 1.67 -12.09
CA GLY A 177 0.09 2.61 -11.08
C GLY A 177 1.59 2.58 -10.83
N PHE A 178 2.31 1.58 -11.35
CA PHE A 178 3.75 1.47 -11.16
C PHE A 178 4.48 2.55 -11.97
N GLN A 179 5.35 3.31 -11.32
CA GLN A 179 6.06 4.43 -11.92
C GLN A 179 7.52 4.13 -12.24
N GLY A 180 8.10 3.17 -11.54
CA GLY A 180 9.50 2.81 -11.70
C GLY A 180 10.18 2.44 -10.38
N THR A 181 11.50 2.40 -10.41
CA THR A 181 12.34 2.08 -9.25
C THR A 181 13.40 3.15 -9.02
N TRP A 182 13.71 3.38 -7.76
CA TRP A 182 14.80 4.24 -7.35
C TRP A 182 15.43 3.71 -6.07
N ASN A 183 16.73 3.55 -6.05
CA ASN A 183 17.50 3.03 -4.90
C ASN A 183 16.93 1.72 -4.32
N GLY A 184 16.44 0.82 -5.17
CA GLY A 184 15.82 -0.45 -4.74
C GLY A 184 14.39 -0.32 -4.20
N ILE A 185 13.81 0.89 -4.18
CA ILE A 185 12.44 1.15 -3.77
C ILE A 185 11.54 1.15 -5.01
N GLN A 186 10.41 0.47 -4.95
CA GLN A 186 9.39 0.45 -5.98
C GLN A 186 8.40 1.59 -5.74
N PHE A 187 8.14 2.40 -6.77
CA PHE A 187 7.23 3.54 -6.68
C PHE A 187 5.91 3.27 -7.38
N TYR A 188 4.85 3.47 -6.65
CA TYR A 188 3.47 3.46 -7.16
C TYR A 188 2.83 4.83 -6.98
N GLN A 189 1.97 5.19 -7.91
CA GLN A 189 1.22 6.44 -7.86
C GLN A 189 -0.27 6.14 -7.77
N SER A 190 -0.95 6.79 -6.83
CA SER A 190 -2.40 6.69 -6.69
C SER A 190 -3.02 8.02 -6.28
N ASP A 191 -4.15 8.37 -6.91
CA ASP A 191 -4.95 9.54 -6.53
C ASP A 191 -5.72 9.30 -5.21
N SER A 192 -5.87 8.03 -4.81
CA SER A 192 -6.56 7.63 -3.58
C SER A 192 -5.75 7.91 -2.31
N VAL A 193 -4.51 8.39 -2.42
CA VAL A 193 -3.71 8.79 -1.27
C VAL A 193 -4.42 9.89 -0.51
N VAL A 194 -4.75 9.61 0.75
CA VAL A 194 -5.59 10.45 1.61
C VAL A 194 -4.91 11.79 1.88
N THR A 195 -5.71 12.85 1.97
CA THR A 195 -5.25 14.18 2.38
C THR A 195 -5.65 14.41 3.83
N ASN A 196 -4.66 14.66 4.69
CA ASN A 196 -4.88 15.00 6.09
C ASN A 196 -4.39 16.42 6.35
N GLY A 197 -5.26 17.29 6.86
CA GLY A 197 -4.92 18.69 7.13
C GLY A 197 -4.40 19.49 5.93
N GLY A 198 -4.74 19.09 4.70
CA GLY A 198 -4.25 19.68 3.46
C GLY A 198 -2.99 19.02 2.88
N ASN A 199 -2.41 18.03 3.58
CA ASN A 199 -1.22 17.31 3.13
C ASN A 199 -1.58 15.90 2.65
N ARG A 200 -0.82 15.37 1.72
CA ARG A 200 -0.97 14.00 1.23
C ARG A 200 -0.15 13.04 2.09
N GLU A 201 -0.78 11.96 2.53
CA GLU A 201 -0.14 10.90 3.32
C GLU A 201 0.17 9.71 2.41
N GLY A 202 1.33 9.74 1.73
CA GLY A 202 1.88 8.58 1.02
C GLY A 202 2.53 7.60 1.98
N ALA A 203 2.79 6.36 1.53
CA ALA A 203 3.46 5.30 2.29
C ALA A 203 4.45 4.50 1.43
#